data_4ea55a79ea0c4e5ec3f60bd94b74f4f8
#
_entry.id   4ea55a79ea0c4e5ec3f60bd94b74f4f8
#
_cell.length_a   1.000
_cell.length_b   1.000
_cell.length_c   1.000
_cell.angle_alpha   90.00
_cell.angle_beta   90.00
_cell.angle_gamma   90.00
#
_symmetry.space_group_name_H-M   'P 1'
#
loop_
_entity.id
_entity.type
_entity.pdbx_description
1 polymer ?
#
loop_
_entity_poly.entity_id
_entity_poly.type
_entity_poly.pdbx_seq_one_letter_code
_entity_poly.pdbx_strand_id
1 'polypeptide(L)'
;GGAFHAGTYSHNPLTAAAGLACLKEVMTNEATERIRNLGDKYAENLEEIITRIDLPASVTHEGPLGGIQFVPEIPHTYRQANMCNKAMYDEYWYGMLSKGIIPTGHGWFEEYSISVSHTEKDIEETLNITEDVLSEIKNNH
;
A
#
# COMPACT_ATOMS: atom_id res chain seq x y z
N GLY A 1 -31.27 -9.74 8.87
CA GLY A 1 -30.40 -9.35 9.98
C GLY A 1 -29.82 -7.98 9.70
N GLY A 2 -29.99 -7.02 10.60
CA GLY A 2 -29.43 -5.68 10.48
C GLY A 2 -27.94 -5.71 10.82
N ALA A 3 -27.15 -4.89 10.12
CA ALA A 3 -25.76 -4.64 10.52
C ALA A 3 -25.76 -3.83 11.81
N PHE A 4 -24.93 -4.25 12.77
CA PHE A 4 -24.69 -3.45 13.98
C PHE A 4 -23.89 -2.20 13.60
N HIS A 5 -24.42 -1.03 13.94
CA HIS A 5 -23.78 0.25 13.67
C HIS A 5 -23.66 1.03 14.99
N ALA A 6 -22.44 1.22 15.45
CA ALA A 6 -22.15 1.97 16.68
C ALA A 6 -20.83 2.73 16.55
N GLY A 7 -20.72 3.79 17.31
CA GLY A 7 -19.53 4.63 17.39
C GLY A 7 -19.90 6.02 17.91
N THR A 8 -19.01 6.62 18.65
CA THR A 8 -19.24 7.92 19.34
C THR A 8 -19.70 9.01 18.38
N TYR A 9 -19.19 9.01 17.14
CA TYR A 9 -19.49 10.01 16.11
C TYR A 9 -20.48 9.54 15.03
N SER A 10 -21.00 8.32 15.13
CA SER A 10 -21.85 7.72 14.08
C SER A 10 -23.12 8.51 13.76
N HIS A 11 -23.67 9.23 14.73
CA HIS A 11 -24.89 10.03 14.59
C HIS A 11 -24.62 11.55 14.58
N ASN A 12 -23.36 11.96 14.46
CA ASN A 12 -23.02 13.38 14.36
C ASN A 12 -23.42 13.91 12.96
N PRO A 13 -24.26 14.97 12.87
CA PRO A 13 -24.70 15.50 11.58
C PRO A 13 -23.58 15.94 10.66
N LEU A 14 -22.47 16.46 11.19
CA LEU A 14 -21.30 16.87 10.42
C LEU A 14 -20.64 15.64 9.77
N THR A 15 -20.45 14.57 10.54
CA THR A 15 -19.90 13.30 10.03
C THR A 15 -20.80 12.71 8.94
N ALA A 16 -22.12 12.76 9.15
CA ALA A 16 -23.07 12.25 8.15
C ALA A 16 -23.07 13.09 6.87
N ALA A 17 -22.98 14.42 6.98
CA ALA A 17 -22.92 15.33 5.83
C ALA A 17 -21.60 15.11 5.04
N ALA A 18 -20.46 15.05 5.71
CA ALA A 18 -19.17 14.79 5.09
C ALA A 18 -19.13 13.42 4.40
N GLY A 19 -19.62 12.38 5.06
CA GLY A 19 -19.70 11.03 4.49
C GLY A 19 -20.61 10.98 3.26
N LEU A 20 -21.76 11.66 3.28
CA LEU A 20 -22.66 11.73 2.15
C LEU A 20 -22.04 12.45 0.95
N ALA A 21 -21.35 13.57 1.18
CA ALA A 21 -20.63 14.30 0.13
C ALA A 21 -19.53 13.42 -0.47
N CYS A 22 -18.72 12.76 0.36
CA CYS A 22 -17.68 11.85 -0.08
C CYS A 22 -18.25 10.74 -0.98
N LEU A 23 -19.32 10.07 -0.55
CA LEU A 23 -19.92 8.97 -1.31
C LEU A 23 -20.58 9.43 -2.62
N LYS A 24 -21.12 10.64 -2.66
CA LYS A 24 -21.81 11.16 -3.86
C LYS A 24 -20.87 11.82 -4.87
N GLU A 25 -19.85 12.50 -4.40
CA GLU A 25 -19.05 13.42 -5.23
C GLU A 25 -17.63 12.92 -5.47
N VAL A 26 -17.09 12.10 -4.57
CA VAL A 26 -15.70 11.61 -4.64
C VAL A 26 -15.65 10.13 -5.04
N MET A 27 -16.42 9.28 -4.36
CA MET A 27 -16.40 7.82 -4.57
C MET A 27 -17.36 7.42 -5.68
N THR A 28 -17.17 7.97 -6.88
CA THR A 28 -17.92 7.57 -8.08
C THR A 28 -17.39 6.24 -8.64
N ASN A 29 -18.14 5.60 -9.54
CA ASN A 29 -17.66 4.38 -10.20
C ASN A 29 -16.36 4.64 -10.99
N GLU A 30 -16.29 5.76 -11.68
CA GLU A 30 -15.11 6.17 -12.45
C GLU A 30 -13.89 6.40 -11.54
N ALA A 31 -14.09 7.05 -10.38
CA ALA A 31 -13.04 7.24 -9.41
C ALA A 31 -12.57 5.89 -8.84
N THR A 32 -13.50 4.98 -8.55
CA THR A 32 -13.19 3.65 -8.03
C THR A 32 -12.41 2.81 -9.05
N GLU A 33 -12.80 2.81 -10.32
CA GLU A 33 -12.07 2.14 -11.40
C GLU A 33 -10.67 2.75 -11.58
N ARG A 34 -10.56 4.07 -11.54
CA ARG A 34 -9.28 4.77 -11.66
C ARG A 34 -8.29 4.40 -10.56
N ILE A 35 -8.72 4.42 -9.29
CA ILE A 35 -7.83 4.05 -8.18
C ILE A 35 -7.47 2.56 -8.19
N ARG A 36 -8.38 1.69 -8.63
CA ARG A 36 -8.08 0.27 -8.84
C ARG A 36 -6.97 0.10 -9.87
N ASN A 37 -7.11 0.72 -11.05
CA ASN A 37 -6.12 0.64 -12.11
C ASN A 37 -4.75 1.21 -11.68
N LEU A 38 -4.73 2.31 -10.89
CA LEU A 38 -3.49 2.83 -10.33
C LEU A 38 -2.84 1.86 -9.35
N GLY A 39 -3.66 1.19 -8.53
CA GLY A 39 -3.18 0.19 -7.58
C GLY A 39 -2.62 -1.05 -8.25
N ASP A 40 -3.34 -1.59 -9.24
CA ASP A 40 -2.89 -2.74 -10.02
C ASP A 40 -1.58 -2.41 -10.75
N LYS A 41 -1.50 -1.24 -11.42
CA LYS A 41 -0.26 -0.75 -12.06
C LYS A 41 0.91 -0.65 -11.07
N TYR A 42 0.66 -0.12 -9.85
CA TYR A 42 1.70 0.00 -8.84
C TYR A 42 2.21 -1.38 -8.40
N ALA A 43 1.30 -2.31 -8.09
CA ALA A 43 1.63 -3.64 -7.63
C ALA A 43 2.40 -4.45 -8.68
N GLU A 44 1.92 -4.46 -9.94
CA GLU A 44 2.57 -5.15 -11.05
C GLU A 44 4.01 -4.65 -11.28
N ASN A 45 4.22 -3.34 -11.30
CA ASN A 45 5.56 -2.77 -11.46
C ASN A 45 6.46 -3.05 -10.25
N LEU A 46 5.91 -3.07 -9.04
CA LEU A 46 6.65 -3.44 -7.83
C LEU A 46 7.10 -4.91 -7.88
N GLU A 47 6.25 -5.82 -8.34
CA GLU A 47 6.61 -7.23 -8.56
C GLU A 47 7.71 -7.37 -9.62
N GLU A 48 7.63 -6.61 -10.72
CA GLU A 48 8.67 -6.58 -11.74
C GLU A 48 10.02 -6.09 -11.19
N ILE A 49 10.02 -5.04 -10.38
CA ILE A 49 11.23 -4.54 -9.71
C ILE A 49 11.83 -5.63 -8.82
N ILE A 50 11.04 -6.22 -7.94
CA ILE A 50 11.47 -7.28 -7.01
C ILE A 50 12.09 -8.45 -7.78
N THR A 51 11.42 -8.89 -8.86
CA THR A 51 11.90 -9.99 -9.70
C THR A 51 13.21 -9.63 -10.39
N ARG A 52 13.32 -8.43 -10.96
CA ARG A 52 14.50 -7.98 -11.70
C ARG A 52 15.74 -7.86 -10.83
N ILE A 53 15.59 -7.42 -9.59
CA ILE A 53 16.71 -7.29 -8.65
C ILE A 53 16.95 -8.58 -7.85
N ASP A 54 16.13 -9.62 -8.05
CA ASP A 54 16.24 -10.91 -7.35
C ASP A 54 16.20 -10.71 -5.81
N LEU A 55 15.21 -9.95 -5.32
CA LEU A 55 15.02 -9.70 -3.90
C LEU A 55 14.07 -10.75 -3.30
N PRO A 56 14.36 -11.33 -2.12
CA PRO A 56 13.46 -12.30 -1.48
C PRO A 56 12.25 -11.59 -0.84
N ALA A 57 11.38 -11.04 -1.68
CA ALA A 57 10.19 -10.32 -1.29
C ALA A 57 9.00 -10.73 -2.16
N SER A 58 7.80 -10.49 -1.67
CA SER A 58 6.54 -10.72 -2.38
C SER A 58 5.61 -9.53 -2.22
N VAL A 59 4.65 -9.37 -3.12
CA VAL A 59 3.63 -8.32 -3.09
C VAL A 59 2.26 -8.96 -2.96
N THR A 60 1.45 -8.41 -2.09
CA THR A 60 0.00 -8.71 -2.03
C THR A 60 -0.77 -7.45 -2.33
N HIS A 61 -1.81 -7.53 -3.16
CA HIS A 61 -2.66 -6.38 -3.44
C HIS A 61 -4.10 -6.78 -3.76
N GLU A 62 -4.99 -5.84 -3.59
CA GLU A 62 -6.37 -5.86 -4.08
C GLU A 62 -6.73 -4.43 -4.48
N GLY A 63 -6.62 -4.14 -5.78
CA GLY A 63 -6.83 -2.80 -6.31
C GLY A 63 -5.91 -1.77 -5.63
N PRO A 64 -6.46 -0.72 -4.99
CA PRO A 64 -5.68 0.38 -4.42
C PRO A 64 -4.95 0.05 -3.10
N LEU A 65 -5.14 -1.14 -2.57
CA LEU A 65 -4.52 -1.58 -1.31
C LEU A 65 -3.54 -2.70 -1.59
N GLY A 66 -2.40 -2.67 -0.95
CA GLY A 66 -1.43 -3.75 -1.06
C GLY A 66 -0.25 -3.55 -0.11
N GLY A 67 0.67 -4.51 -0.11
CA GLY A 67 1.84 -4.46 0.76
C GLY A 67 3.00 -5.26 0.18
N ILE A 68 4.21 -4.85 0.53
CA ILE A 68 5.44 -5.60 0.29
C ILE A 68 5.80 -6.39 1.54
N GLN A 69 6.07 -7.68 1.37
CA GLN A 69 6.56 -8.54 2.43
C GLN A 69 7.93 -9.09 2.06
N PHE A 70 8.92 -8.93 2.95
CA PHE A 70 10.27 -9.48 2.74
C PHE A 70 10.31 -10.96 3.10
N VAL A 71 9.59 -11.74 2.30
CA VAL A 71 9.50 -13.19 2.31
C VAL A 71 9.27 -13.63 0.86
N PRO A 72 9.94 -14.72 0.37
CA PRO A 72 9.94 -15.07 -1.06
C PRO A 72 8.56 -15.43 -1.63
N GLU A 73 7.67 -15.95 -0.81
CA GLU A 73 6.34 -16.40 -1.21
C GLU A 73 5.26 -15.60 -0.48
N ILE A 74 4.15 -15.34 -1.16
CA ILE A 74 3.00 -14.65 -0.56
C ILE A 74 2.52 -15.41 0.68
N PRO A 75 2.51 -14.79 1.85
CA PRO A 75 2.11 -15.47 3.08
C PRO A 75 0.58 -15.62 3.16
N HIS A 76 0.10 -16.85 3.29
CA HIS A 76 -1.32 -17.16 3.45
C HIS A 76 -1.75 -17.37 4.91
N THR A 77 -0.81 -17.35 5.85
CA THR A 77 -1.07 -17.51 7.27
C THR A 77 -0.23 -16.54 8.09
N TYR A 78 -0.71 -16.19 9.28
CA TYR A 78 0.06 -15.39 10.23
C TYR A 78 1.46 -15.95 10.52
N ARG A 79 1.59 -17.29 10.59
CA ARG A 79 2.88 -17.93 10.84
C ARG A 79 3.86 -17.68 9.69
N GLN A 80 3.40 -17.75 8.45
CA GLN A 80 4.21 -17.43 7.27
C GLN A 80 4.59 -15.95 7.24
N ALA A 81 3.63 -15.07 7.47
CA ALA A 81 3.87 -13.63 7.52
C ALA A 81 4.88 -13.25 8.63
N ASN A 82 4.87 -13.98 9.76
CA ASN A 82 5.84 -13.77 10.84
C ASN A 82 7.28 -14.21 10.48
N MET A 83 7.49 -14.86 9.35
CA MET A 83 8.82 -15.18 8.80
C MET A 83 9.44 -14.02 8.00
N CYS A 84 8.69 -12.92 7.81
CA CYS A 84 9.17 -11.71 7.14
C CYS A 84 10.50 -11.23 7.75
N ASN A 85 11.46 -10.87 6.90
CA ASN A 85 12.71 -10.24 7.33
C ASN A 85 12.44 -8.80 7.78
N LYS A 86 12.33 -8.65 9.09
CA LYS A 86 11.99 -7.37 9.73
C LYS A 86 13.07 -6.30 9.54
N ALA A 87 14.34 -6.70 9.48
CA ALA A 87 15.44 -5.76 9.25
C ALA A 87 15.37 -5.16 7.85
N MET A 88 15.12 -5.98 6.82
CA MET A 88 14.91 -5.48 5.45
C MET A 88 13.67 -4.60 5.36
N TYR A 89 12.59 -4.93 6.10
CA TYR A 89 11.38 -4.11 6.14
C TYR A 89 11.67 -2.73 6.79
N ASP A 90 12.42 -2.71 7.88
CA ASP A 90 12.82 -1.45 8.54
C ASP A 90 13.69 -0.59 7.61
N GLU A 91 14.67 -1.19 6.91
CA GLU A 91 15.47 -0.48 5.92
C GLU A 91 14.61 0.09 4.79
N TYR A 92 13.64 -0.68 4.30
CA TYR A 92 12.69 -0.21 3.29
C TYR A 92 11.88 0.98 3.80
N TRP A 93 11.28 0.85 4.98
CA TRP A 93 10.42 1.89 5.54
C TRP A 93 11.17 3.21 5.75
N TYR A 94 12.36 3.15 6.39
CA TYR A 94 13.19 4.33 6.61
C TYR A 94 13.80 4.86 5.32
N GLY A 95 14.17 4.01 4.39
CA GLY A 95 14.66 4.38 3.06
C GLY A 95 13.62 5.19 2.29
N MET A 96 12.39 4.71 2.20
CA MET A 96 11.28 5.41 1.58
C MET A 96 11.02 6.77 2.24
N LEU A 97 10.93 6.79 3.58
CA LEU A 97 10.71 8.02 4.34
C LEU A 97 11.82 9.05 4.10
N SER A 98 13.09 8.63 4.07
CA SER A 98 14.23 9.51 3.84
C SER A 98 14.23 10.17 2.45
N LYS A 99 13.56 9.52 1.48
CA LYS A 99 13.41 10.00 0.10
C LYS A 99 12.07 10.74 -0.12
N GLY A 100 11.32 11.01 0.95
CA GLY A 100 10.10 11.84 0.93
C GLY A 100 8.80 11.06 0.67
N ILE A 101 8.84 9.74 0.61
CA ILE A 101 7.65 8.89 0.56
C ILE A 101 7.28 8.50 1.99
N ILE A 102 6.06 8.78 2.38
CA ILE A 102 5.53 8.38 3.69
C ILE A 102 4.80 7.05 3.50
N PRO A 103 5.41 5.91 3.84
CA PRO A 103 4.69 4.64 3.90
C PRO A 103 3.57 4.74 4.94
N THR A 104 2.59 3.87 4.88
CA THR A 104 1.60 3.74 5.96
C THR A 104 2.30 3.39 7.28
N GLY A 105 1.65 2.93 8.29
CA GLY A 105 2.28 2.70 9.60
C GLY A 105 3.60 1.91 9.54
N HIS A 106 4.38 1.97 10.60
CA HIS A 106 5.61 1.20 10.72
C HIS A 106 5.30 -0.18 11.32
N GLY A 107 5.09 -1.14 10.46
CA GLY A 107 4.83 -2.53 10.85
C GLY A 107 4.92 -3.45 9.65
N TRP A 108 5.63 -4.55 9.78
CA TRP A 108 5.92 -5.54 8.72
C TRP A 108 4.68 -6.27 8.13
N PHE A 109 3.48 -5.85 8.52
CA PHE A 109 2.18 -6.18 7.92
C PHE A 109 1.48 -4.96 7.32
N GLU A 110 2.12 -3.79 7.38
CA GLU A 110 1.50 -2.57 6.93
C GLU A 110 1.34 -2.55 5.40
N GLU A 111 0.27 -1.93 4.98
CA GLU A 111 -0.15 -1.89 3.59
C GLU A 111 0.03 -0.47 3.04
N TYR A 112 0.33 -0.37 1.76
CA TYR A 112 0.18 0.91 1.06
C TYR A 112 -1.28 1.13 0.70
N SER A 113 -1.66 2.40 0.54
CA SER A 113 -3.01 2.79 0.16
C SER A 113 -2.98 3.89 -0.88
N ILE A 114 -3.60 3.65 -2.03
CA ILE A 114 -3.71 4.61 -3.13
C ILE A 114 -5.10 5.24 -3.08
N SER A 115 -5.17 6.57 -3.10
CA SER A 115 -6.40 7.34 -3.03
C SER A 115 -6.73 8.03 -4.35
N VAL A 116 -7.91 8.63 -4.43
CA VAL A 116 -8.34 9.43 -5.58
C VAL A 116 -7.47 10.67 -5.84
N SER A 117 -6.68 11.09 -4.85
CA SER A 117 -5.78 12.24 -4.98
C SER A 117 -4.46 11.89 -5.67
N HIS A 118 -4.07 10.61 -5.70
CA HIS A 118 -2.85 10.19 -6.37
C HIS A 118 -3.01 10.23 -7.90
N THR A 119 -1.93 10.63 -8.57
CA THR A 119 -1.83 10.67 -10.02
C THR A 119 -0.91 9.56 -10.53
N GLU A 120 -0.92 9.31 -11.84
CA GLU A 120 0.04 8.39 -12.46
C GLU A 120 1.50 8.84 -12.23
N LYS A 121 1.74 10.15 -12.22
CA LYS A 121 3.05 10.71 -11.94
C LYS A 121 3.52 10.39 -10.51
N ASP A 122 2.62 10.46 -9.54
CA ASP A 122 2.95 10.10 -8.16
C ASP A 122 3.31 8.62 -8.05
N ILE A 123 2.61 7.75 -8.79
CA ILE A 123 2.90 6.32 -8.86
C ILE A 123 4.29 6.07 -9.49
N GLU A 124 4.59 6.71 -10.62
CA GLU A 124 5.87 6.57 -11.30
C GLU A 124 7.04 7.07 -10.44
N GLU A 125 6.88 8.22 -9.78
CA GLU A 125 7.88 8.77 -8.88
C GLU A 125 8.11 7.86 -7.67
N THR A 126 7.03 7.33 -7.08
CA THR A 126 7.12 6.37 -5.98
C THR A 126 7.82 5.08 -6.39
N LEU A 127 7.51 4.53 -7.58
CA LEU A 127 8.16 3.32 -8.10
C LEU A 127 9.67 3.52 -8.31
N ASN A 128 10.09 4.65 -8.88
CA ASN A 128 11.51 4.96 -9.07
C ASN A 128 12.25 5.01 -7.73
N ILE A 129 11.66 5.68 -6.74
CA ILE A 129 12.23 5.77 -5.39
C ILE A 129 12.27 4.37 -4.73
N THR A 130 11.21 3.59 -4.91
CA THR A 130 11.13 2.22 -4.39
C THR A 130 12.22 1.34 -4.98
N GLU A 131 12.46 1.41 -6.29
CA GLU A 131 13.53 0.65 -6.94
C GLU A 131 14.91 0.99 -6.39
N ASP A 132 15.19 2.27 -6.21
CA ASP A 132 16.44 2.72 -5.61
C ASP A 132 16.63 2.12 -4.20
N VAL A 133 15.59 2.23 -3.35
CA VAL A 133 15.63 1.73 -1.96
C VAL A 133 15.79 0.22 -1.93
N LEU A 134 15.03 -0.52 -2.74
CA LEU A 134 15.11 -1.98 -2.78
C LEU A 134 16.47 -2.46 -3.33
N SER A 135 17.06 -1.72 -4.26
CA SER A 135 18.40 -2.00 -4.78
C SER A 135 19.49 -1.77 -3.72
N GLU A 136 19.36 -0.73 -2.90
CA GLU A 136 20.23 -0.49 -1.76
C GLU A 136 20.13 -1.64 -0.74
N ILE A 137 18.92 -2.10 -0.40
CA ILE A 137 18.69 -3.24 0.49
C ILE A 137 19.32 -4.53 -0.06
N LYS A 138 19.14 -4.82 -1.35
CA LYS A 138 19.74 -6.00 -1.99
C LYS A 138 21.27 -6.01 -1.88
N ASN A 139 21.91 -4.85 -1.96
CA ASN A 139 23.36 -4.73 -1.85
C ASN A 139 23.87 -4.89 -0.41
N ASN A 140 23.01 -4.67 0.58
CA ASN A 140 23.37 -4.77 2.01
C ASN A 140 23.21 -6.18 2.57
N HIS A 141 22.43 -7.04 1.90
CA HIS A 141 22.05 -8.39 2.34
C HIS A 141 22.40 -9.46 1.31
#